data_e7fe3d7a2db243d0c19f002c49222f3d
#
_entry.id   e7fe3d7a2db243d0c19f002c49222f3d
#
_cell.length_a   1.000
_cell.length_b   1.000
_cell.length_c   1.000
_cell.angle_alpha   90.00
_cell.angle_beta   90.00
_cell.angle_gamma   90.00
#
_symmetry.space_group_name_H-M   'P 1'
#
loop_
_entity.id
_entity.type
_entity.pdbx_description
1 polymer ?
#
loop_
_entity_poly.entity_id
_entity_poly.type
_entity_poly.pdbx_seq_one_letter_code
_entity_poly.pdbx_strand_id
1 'polypeptide(L)'
;MFRKEQHSNAFHRFRIDCTSLCQCGRMNNSKCAIAHKRLRPKRIIRCVYVVGFMDLFGVSMIIPLLSHHVKSLGASPTVAGIVGSTYGVLQLFSSTVVGSWSDVVGRRYSLLTCLLLSGFGYGLLGLSTSIALFVLARIPVGLFKHSLSICRALLSDLVSEKERPLVMGHFNAASSVGFILGPVVGGYLTEHEGGFYLSSFVCAAIFLLNAGLVWMLPWSETLNHRIDANANSKTKPSKSYDELKNSVQQNCSDKNHVHHTNASAVRSQTNGGWGWRDMSVVQPAWRQLTSVWIRIRMVASSDMWDVFLVRLLMAVSIMLYYSNFSLAMEERFQLKPKVTGYLISYSSMLGALAGCLVGPVTHLYGNNMSALLLHSTALTCTLIFLYATAPNVWQVLLTSTFFAISTTIGRTCITDLELQRGGAQASGTLIGAGQSVTAVGRVLAPLLSGLAQEVSPCGPPSLGVVLGLVAVGLLFVRTPKWDSKTKVM
;
A
#
# COMPACT_ATOMS: atom_id res chain seq x y z
N MET A 1 -39.28 20.60 -31.47
CA MET A 1 -39.74 19.44 -30.73
C MET A 1 -38.96 18.20 -31.16
N PHE A 2 -37.62 18.28 -31.26
CA PHE A 2 -36.74 17.19 -31.61
C PHE A 2 -35.33 17.47 -31.09
N ARG A 3 -35.11 17.33 -29.77
CA ARG A 3 -33.74 17.41 -29.19
C ARG A 3 -33.69 16.96 -27.70
N LYS A 4 -34.42 15.89 -27.32
CA LYS A 4 -34.41 15.34 -25.94
C LYS A 4 -34.21 13.84 -25.82
N GLU A 5 -33.95 13.11 -26.92
CA GLU A 5 -33.83 11.64 -26.88
C GLU A 5 -32.41 11.06 -27.04
N GLN A 6 -31.39 11.89 -27.26
CA GLN A 6 -30.02 11.35 -27.47
C GLN A 6 -29.17 11.16 -26.19
N HIS A 7 -29.58 11.68 -25.04
CA HIS A 7 -28.79 11.50 -23.79
C HIS A 7 -29.23 10.32 -22.91
N SER A 8 -30.34 9.66 -23.19
CA SER A 8 -30.79 8.46 -22.46
C SER A 8 -30.14 7.16 -22.94
N ASN A 9 -29.62 7.11 -24.16
CA ASN A 9 -29.14 5.87 -24.78
C ASN A 9 -27.70 5.48 -24.44
N ALA A 10 -26.89 6.34 -23.83
CA ALA A 10 -25.53 5.99 -23.44
C ALA A 10 -25.51 5.16 -22.12
N PHE A 11 -26.47 5.40 -21.22
CA PHE A 11 -26.60 4.64 -19.95
C PHE A 11 -27.24 3.25 -20.12
N HIS A 12 -28.01 3.05 -21.20
CA HIS A 12 -28.65 1.77 -21.51
C HIS A 12 -27.73 0.77 -22.23
N ARG A 13 -26.69 1.24 -22.93
CA ARG A 13 -25.74 0.35 -23.66
C ARG A 13 -24.84 -0.52 -22.76
N PHE A 14 -24.67 -0.16 -21.49
CA PHE A 14 -23.91 -0.99 -20.54
C PHE A 14 -24.71 -2.16 -19.91
N ARG A 15 -26.03 -2.24 -20.19
CA ARG A 15 -26.92 -3.28 -19.64
C ARG A 15 -27.25 -4.40 -20.62
N ILE A 16 -26.80 -4.34 -21.88
CA ILE A 16 -27.37 -5.13 -23.01
C ILE A 16 -26.59 -6.37 -23.40
N ASP A 17 -25.54 -6.85 -22.73
CA ASP A 17 -24.78 -7.98 -23.24
C ASP A 17 -25.12 -9.36 -22.69
N CYS A 18 -25.96 -9.49 -21.65
CA CYS A 18 -26.34 -10.80 -21.13
C CYS A 18 -27.79 -11.21 -21.44
N THR A 19 -28.73 -10.26 -21.57
CA THR A 19 -30.14 -10.54 -21.88
C THR A 19 -30.32 -10.92 -23.35
N SER A 20 -29.53 -10.40 -24.26
CA SER A 20 -29.58 -10.73 -25.68
C SER A 20 -29.10 -12.14 -26.01
N LEU A 21 -28.19 -12.71 -25.24
CA LEU A 21 -27.70 -14.09 -25.38
C LEU A 21 -28.67 -15.15 -24.86
N CYS A 22 -29.47 -14.80 -23.82
CA CYS A 22 -30.52 -15.70 -23.32
C CYS A 22 -31.76 -15.73 -24.21
N GLN A 23 -32.09 -14.65 -24.94
CA GLN A 23 -33.20 -14.62 -25.93
C GLN A 23 -32.90 -15.38 -27.22
N CYS A 24 -31.65 -15.73 -27.51
CA CYS A 24 -31.28 -16.43 -28.74
C CYS A 24 -31.35 -17.96 -28.66
N GLY A 25 -31.97 -18.55 -27.62
CA GLY A 25 -32.31 -19.98 -27.53
C GLY A 25 -31.14 -20.99 -27.57
N ARG A 26 -29.89 -20.53 -27.53
CA ARG A 26 -28.68 -21.39 -27.68
C ARG A 26 -28.02 -21.86 -26.40
N MET A 27 -28.48 -21.42 -25.21
CA MET A 27 -27.90 -21.88 -23.94
C MET A 27 -28.99 -22.28 -22.96
N ASN A 28 -28.80 -23.46 -22.35
CA ASN A 28 -29.66 -23.99 -21.29
C ASN A 28 -29.59 -23.07 -20.04
N ASN A 29 -30.69 -22.84 -19.35
CA ASN A 29 -30.81 -21.93 -18.19
C ASN A 29 -29.74 -22.16 -17.12
N SER A 30 -29.27 -23.38 -16.89
CA SER A 30 -28.19 -23.70 -15.98
C SER A 30 -26.80 -23.17 -16.45
N LYS A 31 -26.53 -23.22 -17.76
CA LYS A 31 -25.28 -22.68 -18.35
C LYS A 31 -25.29 -21.15 -18.36
N CYS A 32 -26.46 -20.53 -18.57
CA CYS A 32 -26.64 -19.08 -18.49
C CYS A 32 -26.45 -18.57 -17.05
N ALA A 33 -26.99 -19.26 -16.05
CA ALA A 33 -26.79 -18.93 -14.63
C ALA A 33 -25.31 -19.09 -14.22
N ILE A 34 -24.61 -20.13 -14.68
CA ILE A 34 -23.19 -20.34 -14.42
C ILE A 34 -22.32 -19.28 -15.12
N ALA A 35 -22.64 -18.92 -16.37
CA ALA A 35 -21.94 -17.85 -17.10
C ALA A 35 -22.16 -16.49 -16.43
N HIS A 36 -23.38 -16.20 -15.97
CA HIS A 36 -23.72 -15.00 -15.23
C HIS A 36 -23.00 -14.96 -13.86
N LYS A 37 -22.89 -16.08 -13.18
CA LYS A 37 -22.16 -16.22 -11.90
C LYS A 37 -20.63 -16.02 -12.09
N ARG A 38 -20.06 -16.37 -13.26
CA ARG A 38 -18.62 -16.17 -13.58
C ARG A 38 -18.26 -14.76 -14.08
N LEU A 39 -19.23 -14.05 -14.67
CA LEU A 39 -18.96 -12.71 -15.26
C LEU A 39 -18.99 -11.57 -14.23
N ARG A 40 -19.64 -11.75 -13.10
CA ARG A 40 -19.87 -10.71 -12.07
C ARG A 40 -18.63 -10.39 -11.23
N PRO A 41 -17.82 -11.35 -10.73
CA PRO A 41 -16.61 -11.02 -10.00
C PRO A 41 -15.63 -10.24 -10.86
N LYS A 42 -15.56 -10.48 -12.18
CA LYS A 42 -14.70 -9.73 -13.10
C LYS A 42 -15.07 -8.25 -13.24
N ARG A 43 -16.37 -7.88 -13.07
CA ARG A 43 -16.80 -6.48 -13.06
C ARG A 43 -16.35 -5.77 -11.77
N ILE A 44 -16.52 -6.40 -10.62
CA ILE A 44 -16.08 -5.84 -9.33
C ILE A 44 -14.56 -5.65 -9.35
N ILE A 45 -13.79 -6.64 -9.81
CA ILE A 45 -12.33 -6.55 -9.93
C ILE A 45 -11.91 -5.36 -10.80
N ARG A 46 -12.54 -5.17 -11.97
CA ARG A 46 -12.25 -4.02 -12.85
C ARG A 46 -12.58 -2.68 -12.20
N CYS A 47 -13.71 -2.58 -11.50
CA CYS A 47 -14.06 -1.36 -10.76
C CYS A 47 -13.08 -1.08 -9.64
N VAL A 48 -12.59 -2.11 -8.92
CA VAL A 48 -11.57 -1.93 -7.88
C VAL A 48 -10.24 -1.44 -8.49
N TYR A 49 -9.90 -1.84 -9.72
CA TYR A 49 -8.74 -1.27 -10.43
C TYR A 49 -8.92 0.23 -10.71
N VAL A 50 -10.12 0.65 -11.13
CA VAL A 50 -10.45 2.07 -11.32
C VAL A 50 -10.37 2.83 -10.00
N VAL A 51 -10.89 2.26 -8.92
CA VAL A 51 -10.79 2.85 -7.57
C VAL A 51 -9.33 3.05 -7.17
N GLY A 52 -8.46 2.05 -7.38
CA GLY A 52 -7.03 2.15 -7.10
C GLY A 52 -6.30 3.19 -7.95
N PHE A 53 -6.64 3.27 -9.24
CA PHE A 53 -6.16 4.30 -10.15
C PHE A 53 -6.53 5.70 -9.67
N MET A 54 -7.82 5.97 -9.44
CA MET A 54 -8.32 7.29 -9.03
C MET A 54 -7.79 7.69 -7.64
N ASP A 55 -7.62 6.72 -6.74
CA ASP A 55 -7.08 6.94 -5.40
C ASP A 55 -5.64 7.49 -5.44
N LEU A 56 -4.74 6.82 -6.18
CA LEU A 56 -3.36 7.29 -6.34
C LEU A 56 -3.25 8.51 -7.23
N PHE A 57 -4.10 8.65 -8.25
CA PHE A 57 -4.16 9.84 -9.09
C PHE A 57 -4.46 11.09 -8.25
N GLY A 58 -5.52 11.07 -7.42
CA GLY A 58 -5.89 12.21 -6.58
C GLY A 58 -4.79 12.57 -5.57
N VAL A 59 -4.22 11.57 -4.88
CA VAL A 59 -3.17 11.83 -3.88
C VAL A 59 -1.88 12.35 -4.49
N SER A 60 -1.41 11.72 -5.56
CA SER A 60 -0.13 12.09 -6.17
C SER A 60 -0.15 13.48 -6.81
N MET A 61 -1.33 13.99 -7.17
CA MET A 61 -1.53 15.35 -7.64
C MET A 61 -1.16 16.42 -6.58
N ILE A 62 -1.42 16.12 -5.29
CA ILE A 62 -1.17 17.06 -4.18
C ILE A 62 0.24 16.92 -3.61
N ILE A 63 0.84 15.72 -3.64
CA ILE A 63 2.13 15.43 -2.98
C ILE A 63 3.21 16.48 -3.30
N PRO A 64 3.49 16.85 -4.57
CA PRO A 64 4.53 17.83 -4.88
C PRO A 64 4.23 19.23 -4.38
N LEU A 65 2.96 19.54 -4.12
CA LEU A 65 2.50 20.87 -3.74
C LEU A 65 2.50 21.09 -2.22
N LEU A 66 2.51 20.02 -1.44
CA LEU A 66 2.40 20.11 0.02
C LEU A 66 3.55 20.89 0.66
N SER A 67 4.78 20.61 0.29
CA SER A 67 5.96 21.26 0.85
C SER A 67 5.99 22.76 0.51
N HIS A 68 5.65 23.10 -0.73
CA HIS A 68 5.53 24.48 -1.19
C HIS A 68 4.45 25.24 -0.40
N HIS A 69 3.26 24.65 -0.25
CA HIS A 69 2.15 25.29 0.46
C HIS A 69 2.46 25.50 1.96
N VAL A 70 3.03 24.52 2.64
CA VAL A 70 3.42 24.66 4.07
C VAL A 70 4.45 25.79 4.23
N LYS A 71 5.41 25.92 3.30
CA LYS A 71 6.38 27.00 3.28
C LYS A 71 5.70 28.36 3.04
N SER A 72 4.74 28.44 2.12
CA SER A 72 4.00 29.70 1.82
C SER A 72 3.14 30.16 3.00
N LEU A 73 2.74 29.26 3.91
CA LEU A 73 2.08 29.58 5.18
C LEU A 73 3.05 30.06 6.28
N GLY A 74 4.34 30.22 5.98
CA GLY A 74 5.36 30.71 6.90
C GLY A 74 5.90 29.65 7.87
N ALA A 75 5.67 28.34 7.62
CA ALA A 75 6.21 27.27 8.45
C ALA A 75 7.71 27.09 8.23
N SER A 76 8.47 26.88 9.32
CA SER A 76 9.85 26.44 9.22
C SER A 76 9.96 25.01 8.68
N PRO A 77 11.10 24.61 8.10
CA PRO A 77 11.33 23.25 7.63
C PRO A 77 11.10 22.19 8.72
N THR A 78 11.48 22.48 9.96
CA THR A 78 11.22 21.59 11.12
C THR A 78 9.73 21.42 11.38
N VAL A 79 8.94 22.49 11.33
CA VAL A 79 7.48 22.42 11.48
C VAL A 79 6.86 21.58 10.38
N ALA A 80 7.28 21.78 9.11
CA ALA A 80 6.84 20.96 7.99
C ALA A 80 7.20 19.46 8.19
N GLY A 81 8.38 19.17 8.71
CA GLY A 81 8.85 17.84 9.06
C GLY A 81 7.99 17.18 10.17
N ILE A 82 7.68 17.92 11.24
CA ILE A 82 6.81 17.45 12.33
C ILE A 82 5.41 17.11 11.80
N VAL A 83 4.83 17.97 10.96
CA VAL A 83 3.51 17.74 10.38
C VAL A 83 3.51 16.52 9.46
N GLY A 84 4.56 16.34 8.65
CA GLY A 84 4.75 15.14 7.83
C GLY A 84 4.88 13.86 8.66
N SER A 85 5.65 13.91 9.74
CA SER A 85 5.82 12.77 10.68
C SER A 85 4.53 12.45 11.42
N THR A 86 3.78 13.45 11.86
CA THR A 86 2.47 13.25 12.51
C THR A 86 1.52 12.49 11.59
N TYR A 87 1.46 12.84 10.30
CA TYR A 87 0.69 12.09 9.32
C TYR A 87 1.15 10.62 9.23
N GLY A 88 2.46 10.38 9.20
CA GLY A 88 3.04 9.03 9.18
C GLY A 88 2.69 8.22 10.43
N VAL A 89 2.74 8.83 11.62
CA VAL A 89 2.35 8.22 12.90
C VAL A 89 0.87 7.84 12.88
N LEU A 90 -0.01 8.76 12.50
CA LEU A 90 -1.44 8.49 12.39
C LEU A 90 -1.71 7.31 11.46
N GLN A 91 -1.06 7.27 10.29
CA GLN A 91 -1.22 6.21 9.31
C GLN A 91 -0.68 4.86 9.81
N LEU A 92 0.44 4.85 10.55
CA LEU A 92 1.03 3.64 11.10
C LEU A 92 0.06 2.95 12.09
N PHE A 93 -0.50 3.72 13.01
CA PHE A 93 -1.39 3.17 14.04
C PHE A 93 -2.79 2.87 13.50
N SER A 94 -3.37 3.77 12.70
CA SER A 94 -4.71 3.57 12.13
C SER A 94 -4.77 2.41 11.16
N SER A 95 -3.67 2.03 10.50
CA SER A 95 -3.65 0.94 9.51
C SER A 95 -4.11 -0.40 10.10
N THR A 96 -3.69 -0.72 11.32
CA THR A 96 -4.07 -1.94 12.05
C THR A 96 -5.53 -1.89 12.50
N VAL A 97 -5.96 -0.72 13.01
CA VAL A 97 -7.34 -0.49 13.46
C VAL A 97 -8.31 -0.61 12.29
N VAL A 98 -8.05 0.12 11.21
CA VAL A 98 -8.90 0.13 10.00
C VAL A 98 -8.90 -1.24 9.32
N GLY A 99 -7.77 -1.96 9.32
CA GLY A 99 -7.68 -3.32 8.82
C GLY A 99 -8.64 -4.26 9.57
N SER A 100 -8.52 -4.34 10.90
CA SER A 100 -9.40 -5.16 11.75
C SER A 100 -10.87 -4.74 11.66
N TRP A 101 -11.13 -3.43 11.64
CA TRP A 101 -12.47 -2.89 11.48
C TRP A 101 -13.09 -3.32 10.13
N SER A 102 -12.31 -3.32 9.05
CA SER A 102 -12.78 -3.75 7.74
C SER A 102 -13.10 -5.26 7.65
N ASP A 103 -12.47 -6.07 8.52
CA ASP A 103 -12.77 -7.51 8.63
C ASP A 103 -14.10 -7.78 9.35
N VAL A 104 -14.46 -6.93 10.32
CA VAL A 104 -15.68 -7.05 11.13
C VAL A 104 -16.90 -6.41 10.45
N VAL A 105 -16.79 -5.15 10.07
CA VAL A 105 -17.90 -4.35 9.50
C VAL A 105 -18.15 -4.68 8.02
N GLY A 106 -17.13 -5.22 7.36
CA GLY A 106 -17.15 -5.59 5.96
C GLY A 106 -16.42 -4.59 5.05
N ARG A 107 -15.83 -5.10 3.98
CA ARG A 107 -14.97 -4.35 3.04
C ARG A 107 -15.66 -3.14 2.42
N ARG A 108 -16.95 -3.28 2.08
CA ARG A 108 -17.75 -2.21 1.44
C ARG A 108 -17.83 -0.96 2.30
N TYR A 109 -18.39 -1.12 3.50
CA TYR A 109 -18.65 0.03 4.39
C TYR A 109 -17.34 0.68 4.85
N SER A 110 -16.32 -0.11 5.15
CA SER A 110 -15.00 0.39 5.52
C SER A 110 -14.34 1.17 4.39
N LEU A 111 -14.44 0.66 3.13
CA LEU A 111 -13.91 1.36 1.97
C LEU A 111 -14.64 2.69 1.73
N LEU A 112 -15.99 2.70 1.81
CA LEU A 112 -16.79 3.90 1.67
C LEU A 112 -16.43 4.95 2.74
N THR A 113 -16.37 4.56 4.01
CA THR A 113 -15.99 5.47 5.10
C THR A 113 -14.61 6.04 4.90
N CYS A 114 -13.63 5.19 4.53
CA CYS A 114 -12.27 5.64 4.25
C CYS A 114 -12.21 6.65 3.09
N LEU A 115 -12.95 6.42 2.01
CA LEU A 115 -13.00 7.33 0.88
C LEU A 115 -13.68 8.66 1.23
N LEU A 116 -14.82 8.63 1.94
CA LEU A 116 -15.57 9.83 2.34
C LEU A 116 -14.76 10.68 3.32
N LEU A 117 -14.18 10.09 4.36
CA LEU A 117 -13.39 10.81 5.36
C LEU A 117 -12.05 11.31 4.82
N SER A 118 -11.42 10.57 3.90
CA SER A 118 -10.26 11.09 3.17
C SER A 118 -10.65 12.25 2.25
N GLY A 119 -11.76 12.14 1.51
CA GLY A 119 -12.28 13.22 0.67
C GLY A 119 -12.60 14.47 1.48
N PHE A 120 -13.25 14.33 2.64
CA PHE A 120 -13.47 15.42 3.59
C PHE A 120 -12.16 16.07 4.03
N GLY A 121 -11.14 15.28 4.40
CA GLY A 121 -9.83 15.81 4.78
C GLY A 121 -9.13 16.57 3.64
N TYR A 122 -9.23 16.10 2.39
CA TYR A 122 -8.72 16.84 1.23
C TYR A 122 -9.55 18.10 0.94
N GLY A 123 -10.86 18.10 1.19
CA GLY A 123 -11.69 19.29 1.14
C GLY A 123 -11.27 20.35 2.18
N LEU A 124 -11.02 19.92 3.43
CA LEU A 124 -10.46 20.80 4.46
C LEU A 124 -9.07 21.34 4.08
N LEU A 125 -8.25 20.54 3.40
CA LEU A 125 -6.96 20.97 2.92
C LEU A 125 -7.10 22.08 1.85
N GLY A 126 -8.14 22.02 1.03
CA GLY A 126 -8.51 23.07 0.08
C GLY A 126 -9.00 24.37 0.75
N LEU A 127 -9.29 24.35 2.04
CA LEU A 127 -9.66 25.52 2.85
C LEU A 127 -8.51 26.00 3.76
N SER A 128 -7.34 25.36 3.73
CA SER A 128 -6.26 25.57 4.68
C SER A 128 -5.50 26.89 4.40
N THR A 129 -5.95 27.97 5.01
CA THR A 129 -5.30 29.30 4.97
C THR A 129 -4.31 29.53 6.11
N SER A 130 -4.22 28.59 7.06
CA SER A 130 -3.30 28.65 8.20
C SER A 130 -2.67 27.28 8.47
N ILE A 131 -1.50 27.27 9.13
CA ILE A 131 -0.79 26.05 9.53
C ILE A 131 -1.68 25.18 10.43
N ALA A 132 -2.45 25.79 11.36
CA ALA A 132 -3.33 25.05 12.26
C ALA A 132 -4.43 24.30 11.48
N LEU A 133 -5.07 24.96 10.51
CA LEU A 133 -6.09 24.34 9.66
C LEU A 133 -5.49 23.28 8.73
N PHE A 134 -4.27 23.51 8.24
CA PHE A 134 -3.53 22.51 7.45
C PHE A 134 -3.27 21.24 8.27
N VAL A 135 -2.79 21.36 9.51
CA VAL A 135 -2.58 20.21 10.43
C VAL A 135 -3.89 19.51 10.72
N LEU A 136 -4.96 20.25 11.01
CA LEU A 136 -6.28 19.69 11.27
C LEU A 136 -6.79 18.87 10.07
N ALA A 137 -6.62 19.39 8.84
CA ALA A 137 -7.00 18.71 7.61
C ALA A 137 -6.20 17.40 7.38
N ARG A 138 -4.96 17.32 7.88
CA ARG A 138 -4.12 16.11 7.77
C ARG A 138 -4.56 14.96 8.68
N ILE A 139 -5.30 15.26 9.77
CA ILE A 139 -5.76 14.23 10.73
C ILE A 139 -6.72 13.22 10.07
N PRO A 140 -7.86 13.61 9.46
CA PRO A 140 -8.75 12.65 8.83
C PRO A 140 -8.07 11.90 7.68
N VAL A 141 -7.20 12.56 6.90
CA VAL A 141 -6.43 11.88 5.85
C VAL A 141 -5.47 10.85 6.46
N GLY A 142 -4.75 11.18 7.52
CA GLY A 142 -3.82 10.25 8.20
C GLY A 142 -4.52 9.03 8.79
N LEU A 143 -5.71 9.22 9.37
CA LEU A 143 -6.47 8.14 10.01
C LEU A 143 -7.19 7.22 9.03
N PHE A 144 -7.71 7.75 7.91
CA PHE A 144 -8.62 7.02 7.03
C PHE A 144 -8.08 6.75 5.62
N LYS A 145 -6.89 7.20 5.26
CA LYS A 145 -6.29 6.95 3.94
C LYS A 145 -5.77 5.50 3.80
N HIS A 146 -6.67 4.53 3.92
CA HIS A 146 -6.37 3.10 3.83
C HIS A 146 -7.13 2.38 2.69
N SER A 147 -7.77 3.12 1.79
CA SER A 147 -8.55 2.62 0.66
C SER A 147 -7.81 1.56 -0.16
N LEU A 148 -6.54 1.79 -0.52
CA LEU A 148 -5.73 0.81 -1.28
C LEU A 148 -5.50 -0.51 -0.52
N SER A 149 -5.34 -0.45 0.80
CA SER A 149 -5.18 -1.65 1.63
C SER A 149 -6.46 -2.47 1.69
N ILE A 150 -7.60 -1.80 1.83
CA ILE A 150 -8.92 -2.44 1.81
C ILE A 150 -9.23 -3.00 0.42
N CYS A 151 -8.87 -2.29 -0.66
CA CYS A 151 -9.01 -2.80 -2.04
C CYS A 151 -8.19 -4.07 -2.26
N ARG A 152 -6.95 -4.12 -1.78
CA ARG A 152 -6.11 -5.34 -1.85
C ARG A 152 -6.73 -6.49 -1.06
N ALA A 153 -7.23 -6.23 0.14
CA ALA A 153 -7.92 -7.24 0.95
C ALA A 153 -9.18 -7.75 0.23
N LEU A 154 -10.00 -6.84 -0.33
CA LEU A 154 -11.18 -7.19 -1.12
C LEU A 154 -10.82 -8.05 -2.34
N LEU A 155 -9.81 -7.68 -3.11
CA LEU A 155 -9.34 -8.48 -4.25
C LEU A 155 -8.85 -9.87 -3.80
N SER A 156 -8.13 -9.94 -2.68
CA SER A 156 -7.69 -11.22 -2.10
C SER A 156 -8.86 -12.11 -1.68
N ASP A 157 -9.96 -11.50 -1.22
CA ASP A 157 -11.19 -12.23 -0.83
C ASP A 157 -12.00 -12.72 -2.05
N LEU A 158 -11.85 -12.07 -3.22
CA LEU A 158 -12.62 -12.34 -4.44
C LEU A 158 -11.99 -13.38 -5.37
N VAL A 159 -10.68 -13.64 -5.26
CA VAL A 159 -9.95 -14.49 -6.21
C VAL A 159 -9.29 -15.66 -5.52
N SER A 160 -9.08 -16.76 -6.27
CA SER A 160 -8.36 -17.94 -5.79
C SER A 160 -6.88 -17.61 -5.53
N GLU A 161 -6.21 -18.42 -4.67
CA GLU A 161 -4.79 -18.23 -4.36
C GLU A 161 -3.90 -18.23 -5.61
N LYS A 162 -4.23 -19.04 -6.61
CA LYS A 162 -3.50 -19.17 -7.88
C LYS A 162 -3.59 -17.90 -8.74
N GLU A 163 -4.75 -17.21 -8.72
CA GLU A 163 -4.99 -16.00 -9.53
C GLU A 163 -4.59 -14.71 -8.78
N ARG A 164 -4.40 -14.79 -7.46
CA ARG A 164 -4.13 -13.63 -6.59
C ARG A 164 -2.91 -12.82 -7.03
N PRO A 165 -1.74 -13.41 -7.37
CA PRO A 165 -0.58 -12.63 -7.81
C PRO A 165 -0.86 -11.81 -9.08
N LEU A 166 -1.55 -12.40 -10.06
CA LEU A 166 -1.89 -11.75 -11.32
C LEU A 166 -2.85 -10.56 -11.12
N VAL A 167 -3.91 -10.77 -10.32
CA VAL A 167 -4.90 -9.73 -10.03
C VAL A 167 -4.28 -8.58 -9.23
N MET A 168 -3.42 -8.88 -8.25
CA MET A 168 -2.67 -7.88 -7.50
C MET A 168 -1.67 -7.12 -8.39
N GLY A 169 -1.03 -7.80 -9.34
CA GLY A 169 -0.16 -7.19 -10.33
C GLY A 169 -0.91 -6.15 -11.18
N HIS A 170 -2.07 -6.52 -11.73
CA HIS A 170 -2.91 -5.59 -12.49
C HIS A 170 -3.42 -4.41 -11.65
N PHE A 171 -3.82 -4.66 -10.38
CA PHE A 171 -4.23 -3.59 -9.47
C PHE A 171 -3.09 -2.60 -9.20
N ASN A 172 -1.89 -3.10 -8.92
CA ASN A 172 -0.73 -2.26 -8.70
C ASN A 172 -0.35 -1.48 -9.97
N ALA A 173 -0.41 -2.10 -11.14
CA ALA A 173 -0.16 -1.43 -12.41
C ALA A 173 -1.16 -0.29 -12.67
N ALA A 174 -2.46 -0.54 -12.52
CA ALA A 174 -3.49 0.48 -12.66
C ALA A 174 -3.29 1.65 -11.68
N SER A 175 -2.99 1.34 -10.42
CA SER A 175 -2.69 2.34 -9.39
C SER A 175 -1.43 3.16 -9.71
N SER A 176 -0.39 2.51 -10.27
CA SER A 176 0.84 3.18 -10.69
C SER A 176 0.61 4.17 -11.82
N VAL A 177 -0.26 3.84 -12.79
CA VAL A 177 -0.65 4.79 -13.85
C VAL A 177 -1.28 6.05 -13.24
N GLY A 178 -2.14 5.90 -12.22
CA GLY A 178 -2.69 7.04 -11.48
C GLY A 178 -1.59 7.88 -10.83
N PHE A 179 -0.63 7.23 -10.17
CA PHE A 179 0.50 7.92 -9.52
C PHE A 179 1.42 8.65 -10.53
N ILE A 180 1.56 8.16 -11.76
CA ILE A 180 2.33 8.81 -12.81
C ILE A 180 1.61 10.06 -13.33
N LEU A 181 0.30 9.97 -13.58
CA LEU A 181 -0.46 11.07 -14.16
C LEU A 181 -0.78 12.21 -13.18
N GLY A 182 -0.90 11.90 -11.88
CA GLY A 182 -1.30 12.88 -10.86
C GLY A 182 -0.39 14.11 -10.78
N PRO A 183 0.95 13.97 -10.65
CA PRO A 183 1.84 15.13 -10.53
C PRO A 183 1.87 16.02 -11.77
N VAL A 184 1.60 15.45 -12.96
CA VAL A 184 1.44 16.25 -14.20
C VAL A 184 0.23 17.18 -14.07
N VAL A 185 -0.92 16.62 -13.69
CA VAL A 185 -2.15 17.40 -13.54
C VAL A 185 -2.05 18.39 -12.39
N GLY A 186 -1.52 17.94 -11.23
CA GLY A 186 -1.29 18.81 -10.08
C GLY A 186 -0.37 19.97 -10.40
N GLY A 187 0.75 19.72 -11.08
CA GLY A 187 1.66 20.75 -11.54
C GLY A 187 1.03 21.75 -12.53
N TYR A 188 0.15 21.25 -13.43
CA TYR A 188 -0.59 22.15 -14.34
C TYR A 188 -1.60 23.03 -13.59
N LEU A 189 -2.33 22.47 -12.62
CA LEU A 189 -3.30 23.23 -11.84
C LEU A 189 -2.66 24.34 -11.02
N THR A 190 -1.39 24.25 -10.66
CA THR A 190 -0.68 25.32 -9.93
C THR A 190 -0.37 26.57 -10.79
N GLU A 191 -0.53 26.52 -12.11
CA GLU A 191 -0.41 27.72 -12.95
C GLU A 191 -1.61 28.69 -12.78
N HIS A 192 -2.71 28.21 -12.20
CA HIS A 192 -3.87 29.03 -11.89
C HIS A 192 -3.75 29.66 -10.49
N GLU A 193 -4.37 30.82 -10.29
CA GLU A 193 -4.47 31.45 -8.98
C GLU A 193 -5.12 30.50 -7.96
N GLY A 194 -4.50 30.33 -6.80
CA GLY A 194 -4.98 29.37 -5.81
C GLY A 194 -4.80 27.89 -6.19
N GLY A 195 -3.86 27.55 -7.06
CA GLY A 195 -3.68 26.22 -7.64
C GLY A 195 -3.55 25.08 -6.62
N PHE A 196 -2.99 25.33 -5.43
CA PHE A 196 -2.97 24.34 -4.35
C PHE A 196 -4.40 24.03 -3.84
N TYR A 197 -5.20 25.06 -3.60
CA TYR A 197 -6.58 24.92 -3.14
C TYR A 197 -7.44 24.21 -4.19
N LEU A 198 -7.29 24.63 -5.46
CA LEU A 198 -7.95 23.97 -6.58
C LEU A 198 -7.59 22.49 -6.69
N SER A 199 -6.31 22.16 -6.61
CA SER A 199 -5.82 20.76 -6.63
C SER A 199 -6.39 19.94 -5.48
N SER A 200 -6.51 20.53 -4.29
CA SER A 200 -7.08 19.88 -3.10
C SER A 200 -8.58 19.64 -3.26
N PHE A 201 -9.35 20.58 -3.82
CA PHE A 201 -10.77 20.36 -4.10
C PHE A 201 -11.01 19.35 -5.21
N VAL A 202 -10.17 19.35 -6.27
CA VAL A 202 -10.22 18.31 -7.33
C VAL A 202 -9.94 16.94 -6.73
N CYS A 203 -8.94 16.83 -5.85
CA CYS A 203 -8.66 15.59 -5.14
C CYS A 203 -9.87 15.13 -4.28
N ALA A 204 -10.47 16.04 -3.52
CA ALA A 204 -11.69 15.75 -2.75
C ALA A 204 -12.82 15.23 -3.65
N ALA A 205 -13.06 15.89 -4.78
CA ALA A 205 -14.07 15.47 -5.77
C ALA A 205 -13.77 14.06 -6.33
N ILE A 206 -12.50 13.74 -6.61
CA ILE A 206 -12.08 12.40 -7.06
C ILE A 206 -12.39 11.36 -5.98
N PHE A 207 -12.14 11.64 -4.70
CA PHE A 207 -12.49 10.73 -3.60
C PHE A 207 -14.01 10.54 -3.45
N LEU A 208 -14.80 11.59 -3.63
CA LEU A 208 -16.27 11.51 -3.64
C LEU A 208 -16.78 10.69 -4.84
N LEU A 209 -16.23 10.89 -6.03
CA LEU A 209 -16.54 10.08 -7.21
C LEU A 209 -16.17 8.60 -6.98
N ASN A 210 -15.03 8.33 -6.36
CA ASN A 210 -14.62 6.98 -5.96
C ASN A 210 -15.61 6.36 -4.96
N ALA A 211 -16.08 7.12 -3.97
CA ALA A 211 -17.09 6.66 -3.04
C ALA A 211 -18.42 6.36 -3.75
N GLY A 212 -18.84 7.20 -4.69
CA GLY A 212 -19.99 6.97 -5.55
C GLY A 212 -19.87 5.69 -6.38
N LEU A 213 -18.70 5.45 -6.98
CA LEU A 213 -18.42 4.22 -7.74
C LEU A 213 -18.52 2.99 -6.85
N VAL A 214 -17.92 3.02 -5.66
CA VAL A 214 -17.98 1.93 -4.67
C VAL A 214 -19.42 1.72 -4.17
N TRP A 215 -20.20 2.79 -3.98
CA TRP A 215 -21.60 2.70 -3.59
C TRP A 215 -22.46 2.00 -4.63
N MET A 216 -22.22 2.26 -5.93
CA MET A 216 -22.97 1.71 -7.06
C MET A 216 -22.64 0.23 -7.36
N LEU A 217 -21.58 -0.33 -6.77
CA LEU A 217 -21.22 -1.73 -7.02
C LEU A 217 -22.26 -2.70 -6.45
N PRO A 218 -22.61 -3.79 -7.16
CA PRO A 218 -23.54 -4.83 -6.69
C PRO A 218 -22.88 -5.75 -5.66
N TRP A 219 -22.87 -5.32 -4.40
CA TRP A 219 -22.19 -6.01 -3.27
C TRP A 219 -22.90 -7.24 -2.73
N SER A 220 -24.19 -7.44 -3.04
CA SER A 220 -24.99 -8.57 -2.53
C SER A 220 -24.40 -9.95 -2.84
N GLU A 221 -23.47 -10.05 -3.75
CA GLU A 221 -22.89 -11.29 -4.27
C GLU A 221 -21.54 -11.66 -3.66
N THR A 222 -20.84 -10.70 -3.07
CA THR A 222 -19.56 -10.97 -2.39
C THR A 222 -19.77 -11.80 -1.12
N LEU A 223 -20.92 -11.65 -0.47
CA LEU A 223 -21.29 -12.38 0.74
C LEU A 223 -21.56 -13.86 0.44
N ASN A 224 -22.26 -14.16 -0.67
CA ASN A 224 -22.58 -15.53 -1.08
C ASN A 224 -21.34 -16.32 -1.49
N HIS A 225 -20.35 -15.68 -2.13
CA HIS A 225 -19.11 -16.33 -2.52
C HIS A 225 -18.26 -16.74 -1.29
N ARG A 226 -18.30 -15.95 -0.23
CA ARG A 226 -17.62 -16.26 1.04
C ARG A 226 -18.27 -17.45 1.76
N ILE A 227 -19.60 -17.57 1.70
CA ILE A 227 -20.35 -18.68 2.27
C ILE A 227 -20.09 -19.97 1.49
N ASP A 228 -20.10 -19.90 0.15
CA ASP A 228 -19.83 -21.05 -0.74
C ASP A 228 -18.36 -21.55 -0.63
N ALA A 229 -17.39 -20.63 -0.49
CA ALA A 229 -15.98 -20.96 -0.31
C ALA A 229 -15.72 -21.64 1.05
N ASN A 230 -16.36 -21.17 2.12
CA ASN A 230 -16.29 -21.79 3.45
C ASN A 230 -17.03 -23.13 3.53
N ALA A 231 -18.14 -23.29 2.80
CA ALA A 231 -18.86 -24.55 2.71
C ALA A 231 -18.02 -25.62 1.99
N ASN A 232 -17.37 -25.25 0.86
CA ASN A 232 -16.51 -26.16 0.10
C ASN A 232 -15.18 -26.52 0.81
N SER A 233 -14.68 -25.66 1.70
CA SER A 233 -13.50 -25.99 2.50
C SER A 233 -13.81 -26.97 3.64
N LYS A 234 -15.05 -27.00 4.14
CA LYS A 234 -15.51 -27.93 5.17
C LYS A 234 -15.95 -29.29 4.64
N THR A 235 -16.14 -29.47 3.33
CA THR A 235 -16.61 -30.70 2.69
C THR A 235 -15.50 -31.54 2.04
N LYS A 236 -14.22 -31.21 2.22
CA LYS A 236 -13.15 -32.19 1.94
C LYS A 236 -12.86 -33.00 3.18
N PRO A 237 -13.32 -34.26 3.29
CA PRO A 237 -12.89 -35.13 4.36
C PRO A 237 -11.38 -35.38 4.18
N SER A 238 -10.58 -34.94 5.16
CA SER A 238 -9.18 -35.31 5.21
C SER A 238 -9.09 -36.79 5.50
N LYS A 239 -8.87 -37.60 4.48
CA LYS A 239 -8.58 -39.06 4.60
C LYS A 239 -7.35 -39.37 5.46
N SER A 240 -6.66 -38.37 5.98
CA SER A 240 -5.45 -38.52 6.80
C SER A 240 -5.73 -38.55 8.31
N TYR A 241 -6.94 -38.22 8.77
CA TYR A 241 -7.24 -38.18 10.21
C TYR A 241 -7.77 -39.53 10.75
N ASP A 242 -8.36 -40.37 9.89
CA ASP A 242 -8.91 -41.64 10.30
C ASP A 242 -7.84 -42.77 10.36
N GLU A 243 -6.78 -42.67 9.54
CA GLU A 243 -5.63 -43.59 9.65
C GLU A 243 -4.77 -43.34 10.89
N LEU A 244 -4.69 -42.08 11.35
CA LEU A 244 -3.91 -41.74 12.55
C LEU A 244 -4.67 -42.08 13.86
N LYS A 245 -6.00 -42.10 13.84
CA LYS A 245 -6.80 -42.53 14.98
C LYS A 245 -6.73 -44.06 15.21
N ASN A 246 -6.66 -44.84 14.16
CA ASN A 246 -6.57 -46.30 14.27
C ASN A 246 -5.18 -46.80 14.71
N SER A 247 -4.12 -46.04 14.46
CA SER A 247 -2.78 -46.41 14.94
C SER A 247 -2.48 -45.96 16.37
N VAL A 248 -3.22 -44.99 16.92
CA VAL A 248 -3.08 -44.55 18.33
C VAL A 248 -3.95 -45.34 19.29
N GLN A 249 -5.02 -46.01 18.81
CA GLN A 249 -5.94 -46.76 19.65
C GLN A 249 -5.45 -48.17 19.94
N GLN A 250 -4.38 -48.65 19.30
CA GLN A 250 -3.80 -49.97 19.53
C GLN A 250 -2.67 -50.03 20.60
N ASN A 251 -2.22 -48.88 21.13
CA ASN A 251 -1.08 -48.80 22.06
C ASN A 251 -1.36 -48.21 23.44
N CYS A 252 -2.63 -48.04 23.84
CA CYS A 252 -2.95 -47.57 25.20
C CYS A 252 -4.12 -48.36 25.78
N SER A 253 -3.89 -49.68 26.02
CA SER A 253 -4.65 -50.46 26.99
C SER A 253 -3.69 -50.75 28.15
N ASP A 254 -3.53 -49.79 29.05
CA ASP A 254 -3.25 -50.03 30.49
C ASP A 254 -3.05 -48.69 31.21
N LYS A 255 -3.84 -48.60 32.24
CA LYS A 255 -3.73 -47.74 33.46
C LYS A 255 -4.76 -46.64 33.65
N ASN A 256 -5.64 -47.02 34.55
CA ASN A 256 -6.67 -46.38 35.34
C ASN A 256 -6.38 -44.97 35.91
N HIS A 257 -7.48 -44.27 36.09
CA HIS A 257 -8.02 -43.43 37.18
C HIS A 257 -8.32 -41.95 36.85
N VAL A 258 -9.64 -41.70 36.75
CA VAL A 258 -10.45 -40.65 37.40
C VAL A 258 -9.95 -39.22 37.39
N HIS A 259 -10.65 -38.34 36.68
CA HIS A 259 -11.39 -37.20 37.22
C HIS A 259 -12.36 -36.61 36.17
N HIS A 260 -13.65 -36.54 36.58
CA HIS A 260 -14.72 -35.82 35.90
C HIS A 260 -14.53 -34.30 36.03
N THR A 261 -14.60 -33.56 34.93
CA THR A 261 -15.14 -32.19 34.94
C THR A 261 -15.88 -31.89 33.66
N ASN A 262 -17.08 -31.37 33.83
CA ASN A 262 -18.10 -31.09 32.85
C ASN A 262 -17.67 -30.05 31.78
N ALA A 263 -17.82 -30.41 30.52
CA ALA A 263 -17.84 -29.46 29.41
C ALA A 263 -19.28 -29.28 28.90
N SER A 264 -19.92 -28.22 29.32
CA SER A 264 -21.23 -27.80 28.84
C SER A 264 -21.18 -27.30 27.41
N ALA A 265 -21.94 -27.92 26.54
CA ALA A 265 -22.14 -27.52 25.16
C ALA A 265 -22.88 -26.20 25.09
N VAL A 266 -22.26 -25.17 24.51
CA VAL A 266 -22.91 -23.90 24.15
C VAL A 266 -23.52 -24.02 22.75
N ARG A 267 -24.80 -24.15 22.72
CA ARG A 267 -25.71 -24.12 21.55
C ARG A 267 -25.91 -22.65 21.17
N SER A 268 -25.31 -22.15 20.11
CA SER A 268 -25.57 -20.80 19.60
C SER A 268 -26.86 -20.78 18.79
N GLN A 269 -27.89 -20.16 19.36
CA GLN A 269 -29.08 -19.71 18.64
C GLN A 269 -28.77 -18.43 17.87
N THR A 270 -29.00 -18.46 16.57
CA THR A 270 -29.03 -17.28 15.70
C THR A 270 -30.38 -16.59 15.84
N ASN A 271 -30.40 -15.45 16.51
CA ASN A 271 -31.49 -14.48 16.38
C ASN A 271 -30.95 -13.18 15.82
N GLY A 272 -31.47 -12.79 14.65
CA GLY A 272 -31.16 -11.53 14.00
C GLY A 272 -31.72 -10.34 14.77
N GLY A 273 -30.85 -9.52 15.30
CA GLY A 273 -31.17 -8.24 15.89
C GLY A 273 -29.89 -7.41 15.87
N TRP A 274 -29.90 -6.31 15.13
CA TRP A 274 -28.81 -5.34 15.10
C TRP A 274 -28.72 -4.64 16.46
N GLY A 275 -27.97 -5.23 17.38
CA GLY A 275 -27.69 -4.65 18.69
C GLY A 275 -26.33 -3.99 18.70
N TRP A 276 -26.28 -2.75 19.13
CA TRP A 276 -25.05 -1.95 19.41
C TRP A 276 -24.12 -2.62 20.46
N ARG A 277 -24.40 -3.84 20.89
CA ARG A 277 -23.65 -4.60 21.90
C ARG A 277 -22.40 -5.32 21.38
N ASP A 278 -22.24 -5.52 20.07
CA ASP A 278 -21.10 -6.25 19.49
C ASP A 278 -19.86 -5.37 19.23
N MET A 279 -19.87 -4.10 19.66
CA MET A 279 -18.68 -3.24 19.64
C MET A 279 -17.57 -3.64 20.64
N SER A 280 -17.79 -4.65 21.44
CA SER A 280 -16.75 -5.22 22.31
C SER A 280 -15.67 -6.05 21.57
N VAL A 281 -15.89 -6.31 20.26
CA VAL A 281 -14.97 -7.06 19.41
C VAL A 281 -13.87 -6.18 18.80
N VAL A 282 -14.00 -4.85 18.85
CA VAL A 282 -12.84 -3.97 18.55
C VAL A 282 -11.89 -4.10 19.73
N GLN A 283 -10.88 -4.94 19.57
CA GLN A 283 -9.79 -5.04 20.54
C GLN A 283 -9.33 -3.63 20.91
N PRO A 284 -9.26 -3.26 22.19
CA PRO A 284 -8.94 -1.90 22.58
C PRO A 284 -7.68 -1.45 21.85
N ALA A 285 -7.67 -0.22 21.35
CA ALA A 285 -6.58 0.37 20.55
C ALA A 285 -5.19 0.10 21.18
N TRP A 286 -5.14 0.00 22.50
CA TRP A 286 -3.95 -0.39 23.26
C TRP A 286 -3.39 -1.77 22.91
N ARG A 287 -4.22 -2.80 22.69
CA ARG A 287 -3.74 -4.13 22.26
C ARG A 287 -3.18 -4.12 20.84
N GLN A 288 -3.65 -3.20 20.03
CA GLN A 288 -3.15 -3.04 18.67
C GLN A 288 -1.83 -2.27 18.65
N LEU A 289 -1.67 -1.26 19.50
CA LEU A 289 -0.39 -0.60 19.74
C LEU A 289 0.67 -1.59 20.25
N THR A 290 0.30 -2.44 21.19
CA THR A 290 1.19 -3.51 21.68
C THR A 290 1.53 -4.51 20.58
N SER A 291 0.63 -4.79 19.62
CA SER A 291 0.93 -5.70 18.52
C SER A 291 2.00 -5.14 17.55
N VAL A 292 1.99 -3.83 17.30
CA VAL A 292 3.03 -3.15 16.50
C VAL A 292 4.36 -3.20 17.26
N TRP A 293 4.36 -2.88 18.55
CA TRP A 293 5.54 -2.95 19.40
C TRP A 293 6.12 -4.37 19.51
N ILE A 294 5.25 -5.39 19.67
CA ILE A 294 5.66 -6.80 19.70
C ILE A 294 6.29 -7.20 18.35
N ARG A 295 5.74 -6.76 17.22
CA ARG A 295 6.33 -7.03 15.90
C ARG A 295 7.71 -6.36 15.75
N ILE A 296 7.86 -5.11 16.17
CA ILE A 296 9.15 -4.43 16.15
C ILE A 296 10.14 -5.16 17.04
N ARG A 297 9.74 -5.57 18.23
CA ARG A 297 10.59 -6.32 19.17
C ARG A 297 10.96 -7.71 18.62
N MET A 298 10.02 -8.44 18.01
CA MET A 298 10.32 -9.72 17.35
C MET A 298 11.34 -9.55 16.22
N VAL A 299 11.22 -8.48 15.44
CA VAL A 299 12.19 -8.16 14.38
C VAL A 299 13.58 -7.86 15.00
N ALA A 300 13.63 -7.05 16.04
CA ALA A 300 14.88 -6.68 16.70
C ALA A 300 15.57 -7.86 17.41
N SER A 301 14.81 -8.85 17.89
CA SER A 301 15.33 -10.05 18.54
C SER A 301 15.55 -11.23 17.60
N SER A 302 15.21 -11.11 16.30
CA SER A 302 15.38 -12.18 15.32
C SER A 302 16.80 -12.21 14.75
N ASP A 303 17.26 -13.38 14.29
CA ASP A 303 18.51 -13.54 13.55
C ASP A 303 18.56 -12.72 12.24
N MET A 304 17.48 -12.05 11.90
CA MET A 304 17.30 -11.24 10.68
C MET A 304 17.34 -9.73 10.95
N TRP A 305 17.69 -9.29 12.16
CA TRP A 305 17.70 -7.87 12.54
C TRP A 305 18.56 -7.02 11.59
N ASP A 306 19.64 -7.60 11.07
CA ASP A 306 20.57 -6.95 10.14
C ASP A 306 19.88 -6.60 8.80
N VAL A 307 19.07 -7.49 8.22
CA VAL A 307 18.32 -7.24 6.99
C VAL A 307 17.26 -6.15 7.21
N PHE A 308 16.55 -6.22 8.32
CA PHE A 308 15.55 -5.22 8.67
C PHE A 308 16.16 -3.85 8.98
N LEU A 309 17.35 -3.81 9.59
CA LEU A 309 18.09 -2.56 9.80
C LEU A 309 18.50 -1.94 8.47
N VAL A 310 19.06 -2.70 7.54
CA VAL A 310 19.38 -2.23 6.18
C VAL A 310 18.12 -1.71 5.50
N ARG A 311 16.99 -2.43 5.60
CA ARG A 311 15.71 -1.97 5.07
C ARG A 311 15.28 -0.63 5.65
N LEU A 312 15.42 -0.43 6.96
CA LEU A 312 15.08 0.83 7.62
C LEU A 312 15.97 1.98 7.13
N LEU A 313 17.29 1.77 7.15
CA LEU A 313 18.26 2.77 6.70
C LEU A 313 18.01 3.20 5.26
N MET A 314 17.81 2.23 4.37
CA MET A 314 17.51 2.50 2.96
C MET A 314 16.14 3.16 2.78
N ALA A 315 15.12 2.75 3.54
CA ALA A 315 13.80 3.39 3.48
C ALA A 315 13.90 4.87 3.89
N VAL A 316 14.60 5.18 4.98
CA VAL A 316 14.81 6.57 5.43
C VAL A 316 15.63 7.35 4.40
N SER A 317 16.74 6.81 3.91
CA SER A 317 17.61 7.46 2.92
C SER A 317 16.85 7.83 1.64
N ILE A 318 16.07 6.89 1.08
CA ILE A 318 15.26 7.11 -0.12
C ILE A 318 14.15 8.14 0.16
N MET A 319 13.53 8.10 1.33
CA MET A 319 12.47 9.04 1.68
C MET A 319 12.99 10.46 1.94
N LEU A 320 14.21 10.62 2.45
CA LEU A 320 14.87 11.91 2.57
C LEU A 320 15.08 12.56 1.19
N TYR A 321 15.47 11.77 0.19
CA TYR A 321 15.54 12.24 -1.21
C TYR A 321 14.17 12.73 -1.69
N TYR A 322 13.10 11.94 -1.54
CA TYR A 322 11.76 12.33 -2.03
C TYR A 322 11.15 13.50 -1.25
N SER A 323 11.37 13.59 0.07
CA SER A 323 10.86 14.70 0.90
C SER A 323 11.45 16.04 0.52
N ASN A 324 12.72 16.06 0.12
CA ASN A 324 13.44 17.28 -0.27
C ASN A 324 13.22 17.64 -1.75
N PHE A 325 12.86 16.65 -2.60
CA PHE A 325 12.91 16.79 -4.06
C PHE A 325 12.15 18.02 -4.59
N SER A 326 10.88 18.17 -4.22
CA SER A 326 10.06 19.30 -4.71
C SER A 326 10.60 20.66 -4.27
N LEU A 327 11.00 20.74 -3.01
CA LEU A 327 11.52 21.97 -2.44
C LEU A 327 12.91 22.33 -3.02
N ALA A 328 13.77 21.34 -3.22
CA ALA A 328 15.07 21.54 -3.84
C ALA A 328 14.97 21.98 -5.31
N MET A 329 13.98 21.46 -6.07
CA MET A 329 13.74 21.92 -7.45
C MET A 329 13.35 23.40 -7.49
N GLU A 330 12.55 23.84 -6.54
CA GLU A 330 12.14 25.24 -6.42
C GLU A 330 13.27 26.14 -5.91
N GLU A 331 13.92 25.78 -4.79
CA GLU A 331 14.92 26.63 -4.13
C GLU A 331 16.26 26.72 -4.87
N ARG A 332 16.76 25.58 -5.38
CA ARG A 332 18.08 25.50 -6.02
C ARG A 332 18.06 25.82 -7.50
N PHE A 333 16.99 25.42 -8.20
CA PHE A 333 16.92 25.53 -9.66
C PHE A 333 15.81 26.49 -10.13
N GLN A 334 15.07 27.12 -9.21
CA GLN A 334 13.99 28.07 -9.51
C GLN A 334 12.94 27.48 -10.48
N LEU A 335 12.70 26.16 -10.38
CA LEU A 335 11.76 25.49 -11.26
C LEU A 335 10.32 25.72 -10.78
N LYS A 336 9.44 26.00 -11.74
CA LYS A 336 7.99 26.07 -11.48
C LYS A 336 7.46 24.69 -11.03
N PRO A 337 6.44 24.63 -10.16
CA PRO A 337 5.82 23.38 -9.69
C PRO A 337 5.36 22.45 -10.81
N LYS A 338 4.97 23.00 -11.96
CA LYS A 338 4.61 22.23 -13.17
C LYS A 338 5.77 21.38 -13.68
N VAL A 339 6.97 21.95 -13.79
CA VAL A 339 8.15 21.24 -14.26
C VAL A 339 8.56 20.16 -13.24
N THR A 340 8.49 20.48 -11.95
CA THR A 340 8.72 19.52 -10.87
C THR A 340 7.72 18.35 -10.95
N GLY A 341 6.45 18.63 -11.25
CA GLY A 341 5.44 17.60 -11.49
C GLY A 341 5.80 16.66 -12.64
N TYR A 342 6.31 17.21 -13.75
CA TYR A 342 6.78 16.39 -14.88
C TYR A 342 7.98 15.51 -14.50
N LEU A 343 8.95 16.03 -13.73
CA LEU A 343 10.10 15.27 -13.26
C LEU A 343 9.69 14.11 -12.33
N ILE A 344 8.74 14.35 -11.43
CA ILE A 344 8.20 13.31 -10.53
C ILE A 344 7.46 12.23 -11.34
N SER A 345 6.64 12.62 -12.31
CA SER A 345 5.93 11.70 -13.18
C SER A 345 6.88 10.85 -14.02
N TYR A 346 7.89 11.48 -14.60
CA TYR A 346 8.95 10.80 -15.34
C TYR A 346 9.67 9.75 -14.48
N SER A 347 10.13 10.14 -13.29
CA SER A 347 10.79 9.23 -12.35
C SER A 347 9.87 8.08 -11.92
N SER A 348 8.59 8.35 -11.70
CA SER A 348 7.58 7.34 -11.34
C SER A 348 7.32 6.34 -12.46
N MET A 349 7.28 6.82 -13.70
CA MET A 349 7.15 5.97 -14.89
C MET A 349 8.35 5.03 -15.03
N LEU A 350 9.57 5.56 -14.87
CA LEU A 350 10.78 4.75 -14.91
C LEU A 350 10.82 3.71 -13.79
N GLY A 351 10.39 4.08 -12.57
CA GLY A 351 10.27 3.14 -11.45
C GLY A 351 9.28 2.01 -11.73
N ALA A 352 8.17 2.29 -12.41
CA ALA A 352 7.21 1.26 -12.82
C ALA A 352 7.80 0.33 -13.89
N LEU A 353 8.48 0.89 -14.91
CA LEU A 353 9.15 0.12 -15.96
C LEU A 353 10.32 -0.70 -15.42
N ALA A 354 11.04 -0.18 -14.45
CA ALA A 354 12.15 -0.88 -13.78
C ALA A 354 11.69 -2.19 -13.13
N GLY A 355 10.43 -2.30 -12.72
CA GLY A 355 9.85 -3.55 -12.24
C GLY A 355 9.96 -4.70 -13.25
N CYS A 356 9.89 -4.41 -14.55
CA CYS A 356 10.06 -5.39 -15.62
C CYS A 356 11.53 -5.82 -15.79
N LEU A 357 12.48 -4.97 -15.37
CA LEU A 357 13.90 -5.22 -15.49
C LEU A 357 14.47 -6.07 -14.34
N VAL A 358 13.74 -6.21 -13.25
CA VAL A 358 14.21 -6.95 -12.06
C VAL A 358 14.56 -8.40 -12.42
N GLY A 359 13.70 -9.10 -13.16
CA GLY A 359 13.94 -10.49 -13.56
C GLY A 359 15.24 -10.66 -14.38
N PRO A 360 15.39 -9.99 -15.53
CA PRO A 360 16.62 -10.03 -16.32
C PRO A 360 17.88 -9.68 -15.54
N VAL A 361 17.83 -8.63 -14.70
CA VAL A 361 18.98 -8.22 -13.87
C VAL A 361 19.31 -9.28 -12.82
N THR A 362 18.33 -9.90 -12.19
CA THR A 362 18.54 -11.00 -11.24
C THR A 362 19.23 -12.19 -11.90
N HIS A 363 18.82 -12.55 -13.12
CA HIS A 363 19.48 -13.62 -13.89
C HIS A 363 20.94 -13.27 -14.24
N LEU A 364 21.23 -12.02 -14.56
CA LEU A 364 22.58 -11.55 -14.85
C LEU A 364 23.53 -11.73 -13.62
N TYR A 365 22.97 -11.60 -12.40
CA TYR A 365 23.70 -11.83 -11.15
C TYR A 365 23.71 -13.30 -10.70
N GLY A 366 23.31 -14.24 -11.56
CA GLY A 366 23.24 -15.66 -11.21
C GLY A 366 22.32 -15.96 -10.02
N ASN A 367 21.26 -15.17 -9.86
CA ASN A 367 20.30 -15.22 -8.74
C ASN A 367 20.92 -14.94 -7.34
N ASN A 368 22.11 -14.31 -7.29
CA ASN A 368 22.71 -13.87 -6.03
C ASN A 368 22.06 -12.55 -5.57
N MET A 369 20.99 -12.67 -4.76
CA MET A 369 20.24 -11.53 -4.26
C MET A 369 21.04 -10.66 -3.29
N SER A 370 21.99 -11.23 -2.55
CA SER A 370 22.83 -10.50 -1.60
C SER A 370 23.77 -9.54 -2.32
N ALA A 371 24.47 -10.02 -3.38
CA ALA A 371 25.36 -9.19 -4.18
C ALA A 371 24.57 -8.11 -4.96
N LEU A 372 23.44 -8.47 -5.54
CA LEU A 372 22.57 -7.52 -6.25
C LEU A 372 22.05 -6.42 -5.31
N LEU A 373 21.67 -6.78 -4.07
CA LEU A 373 21.25 -5.81 -3.04
C LEU A 373 22.40 -4.87 -2.69
N LEU A 374 23.62 -5.38 -2.49
CA LEU A 374 24.80 -4.57 -2.18
C LEU A 374 25.07 -3.55 -3.30
N HIS A 375 25.12 -4.00 -4.56
CA HIS A 375 25.41 -3.12 -5.69
C HIS A 375 24.29 -2.10 -5.92
N SER A 376 23.02 -2.48 -5.81
CA SER A 376 21.90 -1.55 -5.95
C SER A 376 21.88 -0.53 -4.80
N THR A 377 22.21 -0.92 -3.57
CA THR A 377 22.30 -0.01 -2.42
C THR A 377 23.45 0.99 -2.59
N ALA A 378 24.63 0.52 -3.01
CA ALA A 378 25.78 1.36 -3.29
C ALA A 378 25.48 2.36 -4.43
N LEU A 379 24.87 1.88 -5.52
CA LEU A 379 24.45 2.74 -6.62
C LEU A 379 23.42 3.79 -6.15
N THR A 380 22.43 3.40 -5.37
CA THR A 380 21.44 4.33 -4.81
C THR A 380 22.11 5.42 -3.96
N CYS A 381 23.06 5.05 -3.10
CA CYS A 381 23.81 5.98 -2.26
C CYS A 381 24.63 6.98 -3.13
N THR A 382 25.33 6.48 -4.14
CA THR A 382 26.10 7.30 -5.10
C THR A 382 25.17 8.28 -5.84
N LEU A 383 23.99 7.83 -6.26
CA LEU A 383 23.03 8.68 -6.97
C LEU A 383 22.42 9.76 -6.07
N ILE A 384 22.18 9.49 -4.79
CA ILE A 384 21.76 10.52 -3.82
C ILE A 384 22.90 11.54 -3.62
N PHE A 385 24.15 11.11 -3.55
CA PHE A 385 25.30 12.00 -3.46
C PHE A 385 25.41 12.91 -4.71
N LEU A 386 25.31 12.32 -5.91
CA LEU A 386 25.33 13.09 -7.17
C LEU A 386 24.14 14.06 -7.29
N TYR A 387 22.97 13.70 -6.73
CA TYR A 387 21.84 14.62 -6.63
C TYR A 387 22.11 15.76 -5.64
N ALA A 388 22.70 15.46 -4.47
CA ALA A 388 23.04 16.49 -3.47
C ALA A 388 24.01 17.53 -4.02
N THR A 389 24.97 17.10 -4.86
CA THR A 389 26.00 17.94 -5.47
C THR A 389 25.66 18.46 -6.87
N ALA A 390 24.44 18.19 -7.38
CA ALA A 390 24.04 18.53 -8.75
C ALA A 390 24.10 20.05 -9.00
N PRO A 391 24.89 20.55 -9.99
CA PRO A 391 24.96 21.95 -10.35
C PRO A 391 23.80 22.39 -11.28
N ASN A 392 23.16 21.45 -11.97
CA ASN A 392 22.14 21.75 -12.96
C ASN A 392 21.02 20.69 -13.00
N VAL A 393 19.89 21.07 -13.60
CA VAL A 393 18.69 20.22 -13.72
C VAL A 393 18.92 18.96 -14.55
N TRP A 394 19.80 19.00 -15.55
CA TRP A 394 20.09 17.85 -16.39
C TRP A 394 20.77 16.72 -15.61
N GLN A 395 21.65 17.09 -14.69
CA GLN A 395 22.24 16.10 -13.78
C GLN A 395 21.19 15.52 -12.83
N VAL A 396 20.25 16.33 -12.32
CA VAL A 396 19.13 15.85 -11.52
C VAL A 396 18.29 14.87 -12.32
N LEU A 397 17.97 15.17 -13.59
CA LEU A 397 17.22 14.27 -14.46
C LEU A 397 17.93 12.94 -14.66
N LEU A 398 19.23 12.97 -14.96
CA LEU A 398 20.05 11.79 -15.15
C LEU A 398 20.13 10.93 -13.87
N THR A 399 20.40 11.57 -12.73
CA THR A 399 20.48 10.87 -11.43
C THR A 399 19.13 10.29 -11.03
N SER A 400 18.02 10.99 -11.24
CA SER A 400 16.66 10.51 -10.97
C SER A 400 16.29 9.30 -11.82
N THR A 401 16.76 9.25 -13.06
CA THR A 401 16.55 8.11 -13.98
C THR A 401 17.12 6.81 -13.38
N PHE A 402 18.41 6.82 -13.06
CA PHE A 402 19.06 5.64 -12.50
C PHE A 402 18.62 5.37 -11.06
N PHE A 403 18.27 6.39 -10.29
CA PHE A 403 17.74 6.27 -8.94
C PHE A 403 16.41 5.51 -8.89
N ALA A 404 15.48 5.82 -9.81
CA ALA A 404 14.20 5.10 -9.90
C ALA A 404 14.39 3.60 -10.19
N ILE A 405 15.33 3.27 -11.08
CA ILE A 405 15.68 1.89 -11.42
C ILE A 405 16.32 1.18 -10.23
N SER A 406 17.39 1.78 -9.68
CA SER A 406 18.17 1.21 -8.58
C SER A 406 17.31 0.95 -7.33
N THR A 407 16.48 1.92 -6.92
CA THR A 407 15.62 1.76 -5.75
C THR A 407 14.53 0.72 -5.95
N THR A 408 14.03 0.50 -7.17
CA THR A 408 13.05 -0.55 -7.47
C THR A 408 13.69 -1.93 -7.37
N ILE A 409 14.88 -2.11 -7.92
CA ILE A 409 15.66 -3.36 -7.81
C ILE A 409 15.97 -3.63 -6.33
N GLY A 410 16.53 -2.66 -5.59
CA GLY A 410 16.90 -2.83 -4.18
C GLY A 410 15.72 -3.21 -3.29
N ARG A 411 14.54 -2.59 -3.49
CA ARG A 411 13.30 -2.96 -2.76
C ARG A 411 12.84 -4.39 -3.03
N THR A 412 12.99 -4.85 -4.25
CA THR A 412 12.61 -6.22 -4.60
C THR A 412 13.59 -7.21 -3.98
N CYS A 413 14.90 -6.96 -4.13
CA CYS A 413 15.94 -7.83 -3.61
C CYS A 413 15.88 -7.98 -2.08
N ILE A 414 15.66 -6.89 -1.34
CA ILE A 414 15.57 -6.99 0.12
C ILE A 414 14.33 -7.76 0.58
N THR A 415 13.21 -7.63 -0.13
CA THR A 415 11.99 -8.39 0.17
C THR A 415 12.17 -9.87 -0.14
N ASP A 416 12.83 -10.20 -1.25
CA ASP A 416 13.11 -11.58 -1.63
C ASP A 416 14.11 -12.22 -0.65
N LEU A 417 15.15 -11.50 -0.23
CA LEU A 417 16.10 -11.95 0.77
C LEU A 417 15.44 -12.23 2.13
N GLU A 418 14.48 -11.39 2.54
CA GLU A 418 13.68 -11.62 3.76
C GLU A 418 12.89 -12.92 3.64
N LEU A 419 12.28 -13.19 2.49
CA LEU A 419 11.49 -14.40 2.25
C LEU A 419 12.36 -15.66 2.19
N GLN A 420 13.50 -15.60 1.52
CA GLN A 420 14.43 -16.73 1.42
C GLN A 420 14.95 -17.15 2.79
N ARG A 421 15.24 -16.21 3.68
CA ARG A 421 15.75 -16.49 5.02
C ARG A 421 14.71 -16.91 6.03
N GLY A 422 13.50 -16.40 5.91
CA GLY A 422 12.44 -16.65 6.87
C GLY A 422 11.66 -17.95 6.64
N GLY A 423 11.89 -18.63 5.53
CA GLY A 423 11.21 -19.86 5.16
C GLY A 423 9.75 -19.68 4.69
N ALA A 424 9.23 -20.67 4.00
CA ALA A 424 7.93 -20.61 3.32
C ALA A 424 6.72 -20.45 4.26
N GLN A 425 6.82 -20.95 5.50
CA GLN A 425 5.69 -20.90 6.46
C GLN A 425 5.48 -19.53 7.10
N ALA A 426 6.49 -18.64 7.10
CA ALA A 426 6.43 -17.33 7.77
C ALA A 426 6.28 -16.16 6.79
N SER A 427 6.09 -16.40 5.49
CA SER A 427 6.14 -15.38 4.43
C SER A 427 5.21 -14.17 4.68
N GLY A 428 3.98 -14.39 5.09
CA GLY A 428 3.03 -13.31 5.39
C GLY A 428 3.45 -12.44 6.58
N THR A 429 3.99 -13.05 7.63
CA THR A 429 4.48 -12.34 8.83
C THR A 429 5.72 -11.50 8.51
N LEU A 430 6.64 -12.04 7.70
CA LEU A 430 7.87 -11.36 7.29
C LEU A 430 7.58 -10.16 6.38
N ILE A 431 6.72 -10.31 5.38
CA ILE A 431 6.27 -9.19 4.54
C ILE A 431 5.61 -8.13 5.42
N GLY A 432 4.76 -8.53 6.38
CA GLY A 432 4.14 -7.61 7.32
C GLY A 432 5.14 -6.88 8.21
N ALA A 433 6.16 -7.57 8.71
CA ALA A 433 7.24 -6.99 9.49
C ALA A 433 8.06 -5.99 8.66
N GLY A 434 8.46 -6.35 7.43
CA GLY A 434 9.16 -5.47 6.51
C GLY A 434 8.36 -4.20 6.16
N GLN A 435 7.03 -4.33 5.97
CA GLN A 435 6.16 -3.16 5.76
C GLN A 435 6.07 -2.27 7.01
N SER A 436 6.06 -2.85 8.22
CA SER A 436 6.08 -2.10 9.48
C SER A 436 7.38 -1.31 9.64
N VAL A 437 8.53 -1.93 9.34
CA VAL A 437 9.84 -1.26 9.34
C VAL A 437 9.86 -0.09 8.34
N THR A 438 9.34 -0.31 7.13
CA THR A 438 9.23 0.76 6.12
C THR A 438 8.29 1.89 6.58
N ALA A 439 7.23 1.57 7.34
CA ALA A 439 6.31 2.55 7.89
C ALA A 439 6.98 3.41 8.99
N VAL A 440 7.86 2.82 9.81
CA VAL A 440 8.71 3.58 10.75
C VAL A 440 9.61 4.56 9.98
N GLY A 441 10.21 4.12 8.87
CA GLY A 441 10.98 5.02 7.99
C GLY A 441 10.16 6.21 7.48
N ARG A 442 8.89 6.00 7.13
CA ARG A 442 7.96 7.09 6.73
C ARG A 442 7.65 8.09 7.85
N VAL A 443 7.75 7.67 9.10
CA VAL A 443 7.60 8.56 10.25
C VAL A 443 8.89 9.36 10.49
N LEU A 444 10.03 8.69 10.44
CA LEU A 444 11.32 9.31 10.75
C LEU A 444 11.80 10.27 9.65
N ALA A 445 11.61 9.91 8.38
CA ALA A 445 12.19 10.66 7.28
C ALA A 445 11.70 12.12 7.18
N PRO A 446 10.41 12.48 7.31
CA PRO A 446 9.99 13.88 7.26
C PRO A 446 10.57 14.70 8.41
N LEU A 447 10.64 14.14 9.63
CA LEU A 447 11.25 14.81 10.79
C LEU A 447 12.72 15.09 10.56
N LEU A 448 13.47 14.07 10.16
CA LEU A 448 14.89 14.20 9.86
C LEU A 448 15.14 15.14 8.66
N SER A 449 14.25 15.11 7.66
CA SER A 449 14.30 16.02 6.53
C SER A 449 14.12 17.49 6.98
N GLY A 450 13.14 17.77 7.83
CA GLY A 450 12.89 19.10 8.35
C GLY A 450 14.09 19.64 9.14
N LEU A 451 14.63 18.84 10.08
CA LEU A 451 15.79 19.22 10.88
C LEU A 451 17.05 19.42 10.00
N ALA A 452 17.31 18.53 9.06
CA ALA A 452 18.45 18.65 8.17
C ALA A 452 18.35 19.84 7.20
N GLN A 453 17.12 20.20 6.79
CA GLN A 453 16.85 21.34 5.91
C GLN A 453 17.13 22.68 6.60
N GLU A 454 16.96 22.80 7.92
CA GLU A 454 17.34 24.02 8.65
C GLU A 454 18.84 24.28 8.65
N VAL A 455 19.64 23.22 8.63
CA VAL A 455 21.10 23.34 8.59
C VAL A 455 21.56 23.71 7.17
N SER A 456 20.98 23.10 6.14
CA SER A 456 21.34 23.36 4.75
C SER A 456 20.23 22.87 3.79
N PRO A 457 19.98 23.58 2.67
CA PRO A 457 19.10 23.09 1.61
C PRO A 457 19.50 21.70 1.05
N CYS A 458 20.79 21.36 1.12
CA CYS A 458 21.31 20.02 0.76
C CYS A 458 21.39 19.07 1.95
N GLY A 459 20.96 19.47 3.15
CA GLY A 459 21.01 18.67 4.38
C GLY A 459 20.29 17.33 4.27
N PRO A 460 19.02 17.28 3.84
CA PRO A 460 18.28 16.01 3.76
C PRO A 460 18.94 14.97 2.84
N PRO A 461 19.32 15.28 1.57
CA PRO A 461 20.01 14.29 0.76
C PRO A 461 21.39 13.92 1.31
N SER A 462 22.14 14.86 1.92
CA SER A 462 23.43 14.56 2.55
C SER A 462 23.28 13.59 3.72
N LEU A 463 22.27 13.78 4.58
CA LEU A 463 21.93 12.83 5.63
C LEU A 463 21.52 11.47 5.03
N GLY A 464 20.80 11.46 3.91
CA GLY A 464 20.46 10.26 3.15
C GLY A 464 21.70 9.49 2.68
N VAL A 465 22.74 10.20 2.21
CA VAL A 465 24.03 9.60 1.84
C VAL A 465 24.70 8.93 3.04
N VAL A 466 24.76 9.61 4.19
CA VAL A 466 25.36 9.05 5.42
C VAL A 466 24.66 7.75 5.83
N LEU A 467 23.33 7.75 5.88
CA LEU A 467 22.54 6.55 6.22
C LEU A 467 22.70 5.45 5.15
N GLY A 468 22.80 5.82 3.88
CA GLY A 468 23.07 4.90 2.78
C GLY A 468 24.45 4.25 2.89
N LEU A 469 25.48 5.02 3.23
CA LEU A 469 26.85 4.50 3.45
C LEU A 469 26.90 3.52 4.63
N VAL A 470 26.20 3.81 5.73
CA VAL A 470 26.05 2.88 6.85
C VAL A 470 25.38 1.57 6.39
N ALA A 471 24.34 1.65 5.57
CA ALA A 471 23.68 0.48 5.02
C ALA A 471 24.62 -0.34 4.10
N VAL A 472 25.39 0.32 3.23
CA VAL A 472 26.39 -0.33 2.38
C VAL A 472 27.47 -1.02 3.22
N GLY A 473 27.98 -0.36 4.26
CA GLY A 473 28.98 -0.94 5.18
C GLY A 473 28.43 -2.19 5.90
N LEU A 474 27.20 -2.14 6.39
CA LEU A 474 26.53 -3.30 6.99
C LEU A 474 26.38 -4.45 6.00
N LEU A 475 25.97 -4.16 4.76
CA LEU A 475 25.83 -5.16 3.71
C LEU A 475 27.19 -5.78 3.38
N PHE A 476 28.24 -4.97 3.21
CA PHE A 476 29.56 -5.45 2.89
C PHE A 476 30.11 -6.44 3.94
N VAL A 477 29.92 -6.13 5.22
CA VAL A 477 30.36 -6.99 6.34
C VAL A 477 29.50 -8.27 6.45
N ARG A 478 28.21 -8.21 6.07
CA ARG A 478 27.25 -9.30 6.28
C ARG A 478 27.06 -10.21 5.07
N THR A 479 27.22 -9.69 3.85
CA THR A 479 27.02 -10.49 2.61
C THR A 479 27.83 -11.80 2.59
N PRO A 480 29.11 -11.85 2.96
CA PRO A 480 29.86 -13.12 3.00
C PRO A 480 29.28 -14.16 3.96
N LYS A 481 28.75 -13.70 5.12
CA LYS A 481 28.09 -14.57 6.11
C LYS A 481 26.73 -15.06 5.62
N TRP A 482 26.10 -14.32 4.75
CA TRP A 482 24.81 -14.65 4.17
C TRP A 482 24.93 -15.74 3.12
N ASP A 483 25.90 -15.62 2.22
CA ASP A 483 26.14 -16.61 1.16
C ASP A 483 26.61 -17.96 1.73
N SER A 484 27.32 -17.98 2.85
CA SER A 484 27.73 -19.23 3.50
C SER A 484 26.57 -20.01 4.14
N LYS A 485 25.58 -19.33 4.73
CA LYS A 485 24.38 -19.99 5.32
C LYS A 485 23.45 -20.57 4.25
N THR A 486 23.34 -19.92 3.09
CA THR A 486 22.48 -20.40 1.98
C THR A 486 23.05 -21.63 1.27
N LYS A 487 24.38 -21.85 1.32
CA LYS A 487 25.02 -23.04 0.75
C LYS A 487 24.93 -24.29 1.65
N VAL A 488 24.51 -24.15 2.90
CA VAL A 488 24.42 -25.23 3.90
C VAL A 488 22.98 -25.72 4.07
N MET A 489 21.98 -25.00 3.53
CA MET A 489 20.58 -25.43 3.43
C MET A 489 20.30 -26.01 2.03
#